data_f34365dd2fe3b7b30975279e0cf44697
#
_entry.id   f34365dd2fe3b7b30975279e0cf44697
#
_cell.length_a   1.000
_cell.length_b   1.000
_cell.length_c   1.000
_cell.angle_alpha   90.00
_cell.angle_beta   90.00
_cell.angle_gamma   90.00
#
_symmetry.space_group_name_H-M   'P 1'
#
loop_
_entity.id
_entity.type
_entity.pdbx_description
1 polymer ?
#
loop_
_entity_poly.entity_id
_entity_poly.type
_entity_poly.pdbx_seq_one_letter_code
_entity_poly.pdbx_strand_id
1 'polypeptide(L)'
;HYNSTHFVGTSGGNTEDMKQSIELIENKTVNVAKIATHILGLDHAVETTKVLPELEGSKKIVYTHKKFPLTEVDKFDENSDDKYIRELKSIVERNGNLWSGEAERYFIQNAPEI
;
A
#
# COMPACT_ATOMS: atom_id res chain seq x y z
N HIS A 1 0.67 16.46 27.50
CA HIS A 1 1.22 16.70 28.85
C HIS A 1 0.25 17.37 29.80
N TYR A 2 -0.91 17.80 29.28
CA TYR A 2 -1.92 18.41 30.10
C TYR A 2 -2.73 17.37 30.86
N ASN A 3 -3.26 17.72 32.01
CA ASN A 3 -4.08 16.84 32.87
C ASN A 3 -3.36 15.55 33.27
N SER A 4 -2.06 15.61 33.51
CA SER A 4 -1.25 14.45 33.92
C SER A 4 -1.21 13.30 32.89
N THR A 5 -1.58 13.58 31.64
CA THR A 5 -1.50 12.61 30.56
C THR A 5 -0.11 12.63 29.95
N HIS A 6 0.47 11.45 29.76
CA HIS A 6 1.79 11.27 29.16
C HIS A 6 1.65 10.64 27.79
N PHE A 7 2.20 11.32 26.76
CA PHE A 7 2.34 10.79 25.42
C PHE A 7 3.80 10.43 25.18
N VAL A 8 4.06 9.20 24.80
CA VAL A 8 5.41 8.72 24.47
C VAL A 8 5.43 8.32 23.01
N GLY A 9 6.38 8.84 22.28
CA GLY A 9 6.55 8.52 20.87
C GLY A 9 7.94 8.92 20.37
N THR A 10 8.29 8.43 19.20
CA THR A 10 9.52 8.74 18.53
C THR A 10 9.23 9.18 17.09
N SER A 11 10.12 10.01 16.54
CA SER A 11 10.10 10.38 15.14
C SER A 11 11.46 10.10 14.51
N GLY A 12 11.43 9.66 13.25
CA GLY A 12 12.62 9.22 12.55
C GLY A 12 13.08 7.84 13.01
N GLY A 13 14.06 7.30 12.33
CA GLY A 13 14.64 6.00 12.61
C GLY A 13 16.02 5.89 11.99
N ASN A 14 16.79 4.91 12.41
CA ASN A 14 18.08 4.57 11.84
C ASN A 14 18.03 3.24 11.08
N THR A 15 19.16 2.81 10.54
CA THR A 15 19.26 1.54 9.79
C THR A 15 18.90 0.33 10.66
N GLU A 16 19.23 0.35 11.95
CA GLU A 16 18.91 -0.73 12.87
C GLU A 16 17.40 -0.83 13.11
N ASP A 17 16.70 0.29 13.24
CA ASP A 17 15.24 0.34 13.35
C ASP A 17 14.58 -0.23 12.10
N MET A 18 15.14 0.04 10.92
CA MET A 18 14.66 -0.53 9.65
C MET A 18 14.81 -2.05 9.62
N LYS A 19 15.95 -2.58 10.07
CA LYS A 19 16.18 -4.03 10.17
C LYS A 19 15.19 -4.70 11.11
N GLN A 20 14.96 -4.12 12.28
CA GLN A 20 13.98 -4.62 13.24
C GLN A 20 12.57 -4.62 12.65
N SER A 21 12.20 -3.57 11.91
CA SER A 21 10.90 -3.48 11.24
C SER A 21 10.73 -4.61 10.22
N ILE A 22 11.74 -4.89 9.42
CA ILE A 22 11.72 -5.98 8.44
C ILE A 22 11.56 -7.34 9.14
N GLU A 23 12.30 -7.60 10.21
CA GLU A 23 12.20 -8.84 10.99
C GLU A 23 10.78 -9.03 11.57
N LEU A 24 10.15 -7.98 12.09
CA LEU A 24 8.80 -8.02 12.62
C LEU A 24 7.77 -8.36 11.53
N ILE A 25 7.97 -7.86 10.32
CA ILE A 25 7.11 -8.14 9.16
C ILE A 25 7.31 -9.59 8.69
N GLU A 26 8.56 -10.03 8.53
CA GLU A 26 8.92 -11.38 8.09
C GLU A 26 8.40 -12.45 9.06
N ASN A 27 8.50 -12.20 10.36
CA ASN A 27 8.00 -13.08 11.41
C ASN A 27 6.47 -12.98 11.61
N LYS A 28 5.78 -12.18 10.77
CA LYS A 28 4.33 -11.96 10.85
C LYS A 28 3.84 -11.40 12.18
N THR A 29 4.72 -10.79 12.96
CA THR A 29 4.36 -10.10 14.21
C THR A 29 3.57 -8.82 13.91
N VAL A 30 3.92 -8.13 12.81
CA VAL A 30 3.22 -6.94 12.33
C VAL A 30 2.68 -7.19 10.92
N ASN A 31 1.40 -6.91 10.73
CA ASN A 31 0.77 -6.98 9.40
C ASN A 31 0.62 -5.58 8.81
N VAL A 32 1.58 -5.19 7.97
CA VAL A 32 1.58 -3.89 7.30
C VAL A 32 0.53 -3.75 6.19
N ALA A 33 -0.05 -4.85 5.72
CA ALA A 33 -1.10 -4.82 4.71
C ALA A 33 -2.32 -3.99 5.14
N LYS A 34 -2.55 -3.89 6.44
CA LYS A 34 -3.67 -3.12 7.00
C LYS A 34 -3.53 -1.60 6.84
N ILE A 35 -2.32 -1.11 6.65
CA ILE A 35 -2.08 0.35 6.52
C ILE A 35 -1.99 0.81 5.07
N ALA A 36 -1.82 -0.10 4.11
CA ALA A 36 -1.80 0.22 2.69
C ALA A 36 -3.24 0.35 2.19
N THR A 37 -3.66 1.57 1.85
CA THR A 37 -5.03 1.85 1.39
C THR A 37 -5.11 2.12 -0.10
N HIS A 38 -4.02 2.55 -0.72
CA HIS A 38 -3.96 2.85 -2.15
C HIS A 38 -2.66 2.34 -2.74
N ILE A 39 -2.70 2.01 -4.02
CA ILE A 39 -1.53 1.75 -4.84
C ILE A 39 -1.54 2.61 -6.10
N LEU A 40 -0.37 2.90 -6.63
CA LEU A 40 -0.22 3.60 -7.91
C LEU A 40 1.16 3.30 -8.52
N GLY A 41 1.26 3.56 -9.81
CA GLY A 41 2.54 3.59 -10.53
C GLY A 41 3.19 4.98 -10.46
N LEU A 42 4.46 5.06 -10.84
CA LEU A 42 5.21 6.32 -10.87
C LEU A 42 4.58 7.35 -11.82
N ASP A 43 3.97 6.89 -12.90
CA ASP A 43 3.31 7.72 -13.91
C ASP A 43 2.18 8.59 -13.35
N HIS A 44 1.59 8.22 -12.22
CA HIS A 44 0.53 8.98 -11.53
C HIS A 44 0.98 9.63 -10.22
N ALA A 45 2.27 9.60 -9.90
CA ALA A 45 2.78 10.11 -8.62
C ALA A 45 2.61 11.62 -8.47
N VAL A 46 2.81 12.38 -9.54
CA VAL A 46 2.71 13.86 -9.51
C VAL A 46 1.26 14.30 -9.25
N GLU A 47 0.30 13.75 -9.98
CA GLU A 47 -1.12 14.06 -9.81
C GLU A 47 -1.61 13.64 -8.42
N THR A 48 -1.19 12.46 -7.97
CA THR A 48 -1.53 11.96 -6.63
C THR A 48 -1.00 12.87 -5.53
N THR A 49 0.23 13.36 -5.66
CA THR A 49 0.82 14.28 -4.68
C THR A 49 0.02 15.57 -4.54
N LYS A 50 -0.52 16.10 -5.64
CA LYS A 50 -1.34 17.32 -5.63
C LYS A 50 -2.64 17.16 -4.85
N VAL A 51 -3.26 15.97 -4.93
CA VAL A 51 -4.55 15.69 -4.26
C VAL A 51 -4.39 14.97 -2.92
N LEU A 52 -3.16 14.68 -2.52
CA LEU A 52 -2.87 13.92 -1.32
C LEU A 52 -3.55 14.45 -0.04
N PRO A 53 -3.62 15.78 0.20
CA PRO A 53 -4.31 16.30 1.38
C PRO A 53 -5.81 15.99 1.44
N GLU A 54 -6.42 15.72 0.29
CA GLU A 54 -7.86 15.44 0.15
C GLU A 54 -8.16 13.93 0.15
N LEU A 55 -7.11 13.09 0.03
CA LEU A 55 -7.27 11.64 -0.02
C LEU A 55 -7.46 11.05 1.37
N GLU A 56 -8.53 10.32 1.54
CA GLU A 56 -8.75 9.50 2.72
C GLU A 56 -7.82 8.28 2.73
N GLY A 57 -7.77 7.62 3.88
CA GLY A 57 -6.97 6.42 4.06
C GLY A 57 -5.56 6.70 4.55
N SER A 58 -4.81 5.63 4.78
CA SER A 58 -3.48 5.69 5.40
C SER A 58 -2.36 5.75 4.35
N LYS A 59 -1.65 4.68 4.12
CA LYS A 59 -0.46 4.69 3.24
C LYS A 59 -0.82 4.45 1.78
N LYS A 60 -0.16 5.22 0.91
CA LYS A 60 -0.20 5.05 -0.54
C LYS A 60 1.14 4.49 -0.99
N ILE A 61 1.11 3.35 -1.69
CA ILE A 61 2.32 2.68 -2.18
C ILE A 61 2.55 3.07 -3.63
N VAL A 62 3.73 3.61 -3.93
CA VAL A 62 4.13 3.97 -5.29
C VAL A 62 5.10 2.92 -5.83
N TYR A 63 4.70 2.24 -6.90
CA TYR A 63 5.58 1.31 -7.61
C TYR A 63 6.35 2.05 -8.69
N THR A 64 7.61 2.35 -8.43
CA THR A 64 8.43 3.26 -9.24
C THR A 64 8.76 2.75 -10.65
N HIS A 65 8.55 1.47 -10.90
CA HIS A 65 8.80 0.82 -12.19
C HIS A 65 7.52 0.42 -12.94
N LYS A 66 6.35 0.80 -12.40
CA LYS A 66 5.05 0.43 -12.98
C LYS A 66 4.24 1.65 -13.41
N LYS A 67 3.35 1.41 -14.38
CA LYS A 67 2.29 2.33 -14.79
C LYS A 67 0.97 1.84 -14.20
N PHE A 68 0.37 2.65 -13.35
CA PHE A 68 -0.90 2.29 -12.75
C PHE A 68 -1.58 3.53 -12.16
N PRO A 69 -2.89 3.74 -12.40
CA PRO A 69 -3.60 4.86 -11.81
C PRO A 69 -3.76 4.68 -10.31
N LEU A 70 -3.90 5.80 -9.60
CA LEU A 70 -4.22 5.78 -8.16
C LEU A 70 -5.50 4.99 -7.93
N THR A 71 -5.40 3.90 -7.16
CA THR A 71 -6.52 2.99 -6.93
C THR A 71 -6.58 2.58 -5.46
N GLU A 72 -7.76 2.69 -4.86
CA GLU A 72 -8.00 2.11 -3.53
C GLU A 72 -7.93 0.58 -3.62
N VAL A 73 -7.29 -0.02 -2.63
CA VAL A 73 -7.01 -1.47 -2.63
C VAL A 73 -8.29 -2.32 -2.70
N ASP A 74 -9.38 -1.87 -2.12
CA ASP A 74 -10.67 -2.57 -2.11
C ASP A 74 -11.61 -2.18 -3.27
N LYS A 75 -11.15 -1.34 -4.20
CA LYS A 75 -11.96 -0.79 -5.30
C LYS A 75 -11.41 -1.07 -6.68
N PHE A 76 -10.77 -2.20 -6.89
CA PHE A 76 -10.41 -2.64 -8.24
C PHE A 76 -11.67 -2.91 -9.07
N ASP A 77 -11.61 -2.52 -10.34
CA ASP A 77 -12.73 -2.69 -11.27
C ASP A 77 -12.92 -4.16 -11.69
N GLU A 78 -14.01 -4.77 -11.24
CA GLU A 78 -14.36 -6.14 -11.60
C GLU A 78 -14.77 -6.30 -13.07
N ASN A 79 -15.13 -5.19 -13.72
CA ASN A 79 -15.52 -5.14 -15.12
C ASN A 79 -14.43 -4.59 -16.05
N SER A 80 -13.20 -4.44 -15.53
CA SER A 80 -12.06 -3.97 -16.32
C SER A 80 -11.84 -4.87 -17.54
N ASP A 81 -11.47 -4.27 -18.66
CA ASP A 81 -11.03 -5.01 -19.85
C ASP A 81 -9.70 -5.73 -19.62
N ASP A 82 -8.90 -5.24 -18.68
CA ASP A 82 -7.62 -5.84 -18.30
C ASP A 82 -7.82 -7.02 -17.35
N LYS A 83 -7.51 -8.21 -17.83
CA LYS A 83 -7.64 -9.44 -17.05
C LYS A 83 -6.89 -9.37 -15.72
N TYR A 84 -5.68 -8.77 -15.69
CA TYR A 84 -4.90 -8.71 -14.46
C TYR A 84 -5.56 -7.85 -13.38
N ILE A 85 -6.33 -6.82 -13.74
CA ILE A 85 -7.10 -5.99 -12.80
C ILE A 85 -8.23 -6.80 -12.16
N ARG A 86 -8.96 -7.57 -12.98
CA ARG A 86 -10.03 -8.45 -12.47
C ARG A 86 -9.46 -9.51 -11.53
N GLU A 87 -8.31 -10.07 -11.86
CA GLU A 87 -7.64 -11.08 -11.04
C GLU A 87 -7.13 -10.47 -9.73
N LEU A 88 -6.55 -9.25 -9.77
CA LEU A 88 -6.17 -8.52 -8.56
C LEU A 88 -7.33 -8.32 -7.61
N LYS A 89 -8.51 -7.95 -8.14
CA LYS A 89 -9.71 -7.81 -7.32
C LYS A 89 -10.03 -9.10 -6.58
N SER A 90 -10.00 -10.24 -7.27
CA SER A 90 -10.25 -11.55 -6.65
C SER A 90 -9.22 -11.88 -5.58
N ILE A 91 -7.95 -11.59 -5.83
CA ILE A 91 -6.86 -11.82 -4.86
C ILE A 91 -7.05 -10.95 -3.61
N VAL A 92 -7.35 -9.69 -3.79
CA VAL A 92 -7.58 -8.76 -2.67
C VAL A 92 -8.78 -9.19 -1.84
N GLU A 93 -9.90 -9.55 -2.48
CA GLU A 93 -11.11 -10.01 -1.79
C GLU A 93 -10.86 -11.26 -0.94
N ARG A 94 -10.18 -12.27 -1.49
CA ARG A 94 -9.88 -13.51 -0.72
C ARG A 94 -8.86 -13.31 0.40
N ASN A 95 -8.16 -12.17 0.42
CA ASN A 95 -7.24 -11.79 1.48
C ASN A 95 -7.83 -10.70 2.41
N GLY A 96 -9.14 -10.64 2.53
CA GLY A 96 -9.85 -9.73 3.45
C GLY A 96 -9.83 -8.27 3.04
N ASN A 97 -9.82 -7.98 1.75
CA ASN A 97 -9.72 -6.64 1.17
C ASN A 97 -8.44 -5.89 1.57
N LEU A 98 -7.35 -6.63 1.73
CA LEU A 98 -6.05 -6.09 2.09
C LEU A 98 -5.04 -6.25 0.96
N TRP A 99 -4.08 -5.32 0.90
CA TRP A 99 -2.93 -5.42 0.00
C TRP A 99 -1.92 -6.43 0.54
N SER A 100 -2.19 -7.70 0.31
CA SER A 100 -1.37 -8.81 0.77
C SER A 100 -0.10 -9.00 -0.08
N GLY A 101 0.84 -9.77 0.43
CA GLY A 101 2.02 -10.16 -0.34
C GLY A 101 1.66 -10.93 -1.61
N GLU A 102 0.56 -11.68 -1.61
CA GLU A 102 0.05 -12.35 -2.81
C GLU A 102 -0.41 -11.35 -3.86
N ALA A 103 -1.20 -10.35 -3.47
CA ALA A 103 -1.66 -9.29 -4.36
C ALA A 103 -0.48 -8.49 -4.93
N GLU A 104 0.48 -8.13 -4.10
CA GLU A 104 1.66 -7.39 -4.52
C GLU A 104 2.51 -8.17 -5.53
N ARG A 105 2.80 -9.45 -5.27
CA ARG A 105 3.55 -10.29 -6.21
C ARG A 105 2.84 -10.40 -7.56
N TYR A 106 1.54 -10.60 -7.54
CA TYR A 106 0.75 -10.67 -8.77
C TYR A 106 0.80 -9.34 -9.54
N PHE A 107 0.63 -8.23 -8.83
CA PHE A 107 0.72 -6.89 -9.41
C PHE A 107 2.08 -6.62 -10.07
N ILE A 108 3.16 -6.91 -9.37
CA ILE A 108 4.52 -6.70 -9.87
C ILE A 108 4.77 -7.52 -11.14
N GLN A 109 4.23 -8.73 -11.23
CA GLN A 109 4.40 -9.62 -12.38
C GLN A 109 3.55 -9.22 -13.60
N ASN A 110 2.40 -8.59 -13.40
CA ASN A 110 1.41 -8.41 -14.46
C ASN A 110 1.11 -6.95 -14.83
N ALA A 111 1.34 -5.99 -13.95
CA ALA A 111 1.09 -4.58 -14.24
C ALA A 111 2.10 -4.04 -15.27
N PRO A 112 1.66 -3.12 -16.15
CA PRO A 112 2.54 -2.55 -17.17
C PRO A 112 3.76 -1.86 -16.57
N GLU A 113 4.90 -2.02 -17.20
CA GLU A 113 6.15 -1.36 -16.83
C GLU A 113 6.26 0.02 -17.51
N ILE A 114 7.03 0.88 -16.87
CA ILE A 114 7.42 2.16 -17.46
C ILE A 114 8.35 1.96 -18.64
#